data_5286f5719f627aadfe148930b55b4a51
#
_entry.id   5286f5719f627aadfe148930b55b4a51
#
_cell.length_a   1.000
_cell.length_b   1.000
_cell.length_c   1.000
_cell.angle_alpha   90.00
_cell.angle_beta   90.00
_cell.angle_gamma   90.00
#
_symmetry.space_group_name_H-M   'P 1'
#
loop_
_entity.id
_entity.type
_entity.pdbx_description
1 polymer ?
#
loop_
_entity_poly.entity_id
_entity_poly.type
_entity_poly.pdbx_seq_one_letter_code
_entity_poly.pdbx_strand_id
1 'polypeptide(L)'
;MKIRRIRAAVLLLASILVYAALIGAAAVTAQAADNAPVVQPVEAQTCVDIAIEAALSATDADNDIVLYQLTERPRLGTAQIEGSTLRYTPGHKAGRDSFCYTAVDAEGNTARPAKITITVEKNRTGLTYADMDGDPAHYAAVYLAQTGVMTGETIGGCAFFHPNRTVTRSEFIAMTTAAAGLSVEPTSETDFADDGGLSAWAKPFISAAAANGLVSGYTTASGVSEIRGEKTITMAEAGVVLDHMLGGTLDGVQYVWSMSGHSAQDWAQPAMARLTQAGVLTAVQAQSEDAPVDRRTACELLYRAFCLLDS
;
A
#
# COMPACT_ATOMS: atom_id res chain seq x y z
N MET A 1 16.85 18.95 -15.77
CA MET A 1 15.80 19.97 -15.59
C MET A 1 14.48 19.53 -16.23
N LYS A 2 14.13 18.22 -16.19
CA LYS A 2 12.89 17.65 -16.76
C LYS A 2 12.00 16.91 -15.74
N ILE A 3 12.45 16.74 -14.49
CA ILE A 3 11.75 16.00 -13.43
C ILE A 3 10.71 16.87 -12.69
N ARG A 4 10.83 18.19 -12.74
CA ARG A 4 9.97 19.14 -12.00
C ARG A 4 8.55 19.35 -12.53
N ARG A 5 8.15 18.79 -13.67
CA ARG A 5 6.82 19.04 -14.27
C ARG A 5 5.80 17.91 -14.11
N ILE A 6 6.20 16.77 -13.53
CA ILE A 6 5.26 15.70 -13.18
C ILE A 6 4.64 15.94 -11.79
N ARG A 7 5.27 16.81 -11.00
CA ARG A 7 4.93 17.07 -9.58
C ARG A 7 3.58 17.76 -9.31
N ALA A 8 2.92 18.33 -10.31
CA ALA A 8 1.73 19.15 -10.08
C ALA A 8 0.38 18.40 -10.16
N ALA A 9 0.35 17.16 -10.62
CA ALA A 9 -0.89 16.40 -10.80
C ALA A 9 -1.16 15.37 -9.69
N VAL A 10 -0.16 15.01 -8.88
CA VAL A 10 -0.26 13.99 -7.80
C VAL A 10 -0.69 14.61 -6.47
N LEU A 11 -0.56 15.93 -6.31
CA LEU A 11 -0.78 16.64 -5.04
C LEU A 11 -2.22 16.67 -4.50
N LEU A 12 -3.19 16.04 -5.16
CA LEU A 12 -4.60 16.11 -4.71
C LEU A 12 -5.18 14.79 -4.22
N LEU A 13 -4.46 13.67 -4.29
CA LEU A 13 -5.03 12.34 -4.02
C LEU A 13 -4.47 11.60 -2.79
N ALA A 14 -3.30 12.00 -2.27
CA ALA A 14 -2.76 11.39 -1.05
C ALA A 14 -3.55 11.77 0.22
N SER A 15 -4.35 12.85 0.18
CA SER A 15 -5.12 13.33 1.34
C SER A 15 -6.49 12.67 1.55
N ILE A 16 -6.94 11.79 0.66
CA ILE A 16 -8.33 11.29 0.67
C ILE A 16 -8.47 9.90 1.31
N LEU A 17 -7.41 9.11 1.41
CA LEU A 17 -7.48 7.77 2.06
C LEU A 17 -7.50 7.82 3.60
N VAL A 18 -7.21 8.97 4.22
CA VAL A 18 -7.22 9.13 5.70
C VAL A 18 -8.58 9.60 6.24
N TYR A 19 -9.50 10.08 5.40
CA TYR A 19 -10.74 10.72 5.89
C TYR A 19 -11.94 9.78 6.07
N ALA A 20 -11.84 8.48 5.78
CA ALA A 20 -12.96 7.55 5.95
C ALA A 20 -13.20 7.09 7.41
N ALA A 21 -12.32 7.44 8.35
CA ALA A 21 -12.41 6.93 9.74
C ALA A 21 -12.87 7.95 10.79
N LEU A 22 -13.17 9.21 10.46
CA LEU A 22 -13.37 10.27 11.49
C LEU A 22 -14.56 11.22 11.28
N ILE A 23 -15.64 10.80 10.60
CA ILE A 23 -16.90 11.56 10.66
C ILE A 23 -18.05 10.63 11.02
N GLY A 24 -18.11 10.26 12.27
CA GLY A 24 -19.21 9.53 12.86
C GLY A 24 -19.69 10.17 14.16
N ALA A 25 -20.04 11.45 14.15
CA ALA A 25 -20.88 12.03 15.22
C ALA A 25 -21.38 13.42 14.84
N ALA A 26 -22.44 13.50 14.04
CA ALA A 26 -23.30 14.69 14.05
C ALA A 26 -24.70 14.36 13.52
N ALA A 27 -25.68 14.58 14.38
CA ALA A 27 -27.11 14.74 14.10
C ALA A 27 -27.89 13.47 13.73
N VAL A 28 -28.26 12.69 14.75
CA VAL A 28 -29.48 11.90 14.74
C VAL A 28 -30.67 12.90 14.83
N THR A 29 -31.17 13.32 13.69
CA THR A 29 -32.57 13.73 13.60
C THR A 29 -33.38 12.44 13.43
N ALA A 30 -34.22 12.14 14.41
CA ALA A 30 -35.18 11.04 14.33
C ALA A 30 -36.12 11.28 13.15
N GLN A 31 -35.77 10.66 12.03
CA GLN A 31 -36.67 10.37 10.92
C GLN A 31 -36.92 8.87 10.98
N ALA A 32 -38.15 8.44 10.78
CA ALA A 32 -38.51 7.01 10.73
C ALA A 32 -37.39 6.21 10.08
N ALA A 33 -36.94 5.17 10.74
CA ALA A 33 -35.86 4.35 10.27
C ALA A 33 -36.21 3.86 8.87
N ASP A 34 -35.62 4.48 7.88
CA ASP A 34 -35.55 3.96 6.55
C ASP A 34 -34.53 2.83 6.68
N ASN A 35 -35.01 1.58 6.78
CA ASN A 35 -34.16 0.38 6.91
C ASN A 35 -33.31 0.13 5.64
N ALA A 36 -33.23 1.10 4.75
CA ALA A 36 -32.45 0.95 3.52
C ALA A 36 -30.94 1.05 3.81
N PRO A 37 -30.13 0.20 3.18
CA PRO A 37 -28.68 0.22 3.30
C PRO A 37 -28.07 1.59 2.93
N VAL A 38 -26.89 1.90 3.46
CA VAL A 38 -26.10 3.09 3.12
C VAL A 38 -24.78 2.64 2.51
N VAL A 39 -24.62 2.83 1.21
CA VAL A 39 -23.39 2.49 0.47
C VAL A 39 -22.35 3.60 0.55
N GLN A 40 -21.07 3.21 0.58
CA GLN A 40 -19.94 4.13 0.65
C GLN A 40 -19.36 4.41 -0.74
N PRO A 41 -18.90 5.64 -1.03
CA PRO A 41 -18.20 5.93 -2.27
C PRO A 41 -16.89 5.14 -2.36
N VAL A 42 -16.48 4.77 -3.59
CA VAL A 42 -15.24 4.05 -3.86
C VAL A 42 -14.35 4.92 -4.74
N GLU A 43 -13.11 5.09 -4.32
CA GLU A 43 -12.06 5.71 -5.13
C GLU A 43 -10.92 4.72 -5.31
N ALA A 44 -10.47 4.52 -6.55
CA ALA A 44 -9.36 3.64 -6.87
C ALA A 44 -8.54 4.19 -8.04
N GLN A 45 -7.33 3.67 -8.19
CA GLN A 45 -6.39 4.08 -9.22
C GLN A 45 -5.81 2.85 -9.92
N THR A 46 -5.67 2.94 -11.23
CA THR A 46 -5.01 1.93 -12.05
C THR A 46 -4.38 2.58 -13.27
N CYS A 47 -3.75 1.80 -14.13
CA CYS A 47 -3.35 2.26 -15.45
C CYS A 47 -3.99 1.42 -16.55
N VAL A 48 -3.90 1.91 -17.77
CA VAL A 48 -4.37 1.21 -18.96
C VAL A 48 -3.86 -0.24 -18.96
N ASP A 49 -4.73 -1.18 -19.27
CA ASP A 49 -4.49 -2.62 -19.33
C ASP A 49 -4.27 -3.33 -17.98
N ILE A 50 -4.40 -2.65 -16.84
CA ILE A 50 -4.30 -3.26 -15.51
C ILE A 50 -5.69 -3.31 -14.86
N ALA A 51 -6.26 -4.50 -14.79
CA ALA A 51 -7.51 -4.73 -14.05
C ALA A 51 -7.26 -4.61 -12.53
N ILE A 52 -8.26 -4.07 -11.83
CA ILE A 52 -8.22 -3.95 -10.37
C ILE A 52 -9.49 -4.50 -9.74
N GLU A 53 -9.36 -4.92 -8.48
CA GLU A 53 -10.48 -5.23 -7.61
C GLU A 53 -10.57 -4.22 -6.47
N ALA A 54 -11.80 -3.87 -6.12
CA ALA A 54 -12.10 -2.96 -5.03
C ALA A 54 -13.26 -3.51 -4.20
N ALA A 55 -13.14 -3.43 -2.87
CA ALA A 55 -14.22 -3.82 -1.98
C ALA A 55 -15.34 -2.77 -2.02
N LEU A 56 -16.57 -3.24 -2.15
CA LEU A 56 -17.77 -2.45 -1.94
C LEU A 56 -18.22 -2.61 -0.49
N SER A 57 -18.66 -1.53 0.13
CA SER A 57 -19.16 -1.56 1.49
C SER A 57 -20.48 -0.84 1.62
N ALA A 58 -21.31 -1.38 2.47
CA ALA A 58 -22.53 -0.73 2.91
C ALA A 58 -22.72 -0.98 4.40
N THR A 59 -23.43 -0.08 5.06
CA THR A 59 -23.91 -0.25 6.42
C THR A 59 -25.42 -0.39 6.39
N ASP A 60 -25.93 -1.31 7.17
CA ASP A 60 -27.34 -1.58 7.32
C ASP A 60 -27.69 -1.81 8.79
N ALA A 61 -28.92 -1.45 9.21
CA ALA A 61 -29.32 -1.55 10.61
C ALA A 61 -29.43 -3.01 11.08
N ASP A 62 -29.91 -3.88 10.20
CA ASP A 62 -30.13 -5.31 10.47
C ASP A 62 -28.98 -6.18 9.96
N ASN A 63 -28.04 -5.56 9.24
CA ASN A 63 -26.82 -6.20 8.69
C ASN A 63 -27.13 -7.37 7.74
N ASP A 64 -28.16 -7.23 6.91
CA ASP A 64 -28.72 -8.26 6.07
C ASP A 64 -28.62 -7.95 4.55
N ILE A 65 -27.58 -7.23 4.14
CA ILE A 65 -27.32 -6.88 2.74
C ILE A 65 -27.15 -8.17 1.90
N VAL A 66 -27.96 -8.30 0.87
CA VAL A 66 -27.99 -9.49 0.00
C VAL A 66 -27.36 -9.26 -1.38
N LEU A 67 -27.29 -8.01 -1.84
CA LEU A 67 -26.88 -7.73 -3.22
C LEU A 67 -26.22 -6.36 -3.36
N TYR A 68 -25.12 -6.32 -4.12
CA TYR A 68 -24.56 -5.10 -4.70
C TYR A 68 -24.77 -5.11 -6.21
N GLN A 69 -25.15 -3.99 -6.81
CA GLN A 69 -25.38 -3.89 -8.25
C GLN A 69 -24.99 -2.53 -8.82
N LEU A 70 -24.52 -2.50 -10.07
CA LEU A 70 -24.23 -1.26 -10.78
C LEU A 70 -25.54 -0.58 -11.19
N THR A 71 -25.65 0.72 -10.91
CA THR A 71 -26.76 1.57 -11.40
C THR A 71 -26.35 2.36 -12.63
N GLU A 72 -25.06 2.59 -12.83
CA GLU A 72 -24.49 3.20 -14.03
C GLU A 72 -23.28 2.39 -14.49
N ARG A 73 -23.02 2.40 -15.80
CA ARG A 73 -21.87 1.70 -16.39
C ARG A 73 -20.67 2.63 -16.54
N PRO A 74 -19.42 2.12 -16.38
CA PRO A 74 -18.23 2.88 -16.69
C PRO A 74 -18.14 3.23 -18.19
N ARG A 75 -17.36 4.27 -18.51
CA ARG A 75 -17.16 4.77 -19.89
C ARG A 75 -15.78 4.45 -20.44
N LEU A 76 -14.78 4.29 -19.57
CA LEU A 76 -13.40 4.04 -19.97
C LEU A 76 -12.98 2.59 -19.82
N GLY A 77 -13.87 1.73 -19.30
CA GLY A 77 -13.61 0.33 -19.08
C GLY A 77 -14.89 -0.48 -18.95
N THR A 78 -14.77 -1.65 -18.35
CA THR A 78 -15.89 -2.52 -17.96
C THR A 78 -15.84 -2.79 -16.46
N ALA A 79 -16.99 -2.97 -15.84
CA ALA A 79 -17.10 -3.29 -14.43
C ALA A 79 -18.06 -4.45 -14.21
N GLN A 80 -17.71 -5.33 -13.29
CA GLN A 80 -18.50 -6.46 -12.82
C GLN A 80 -18.48 -6.47 -11.29
N ILE A 81 -19.57 -6.92 -10.68
CA ILE A 81 -19.66 -7.09 -9.23
C ILE A 81 -19.91 -8.56 -8.95
N GLU A 82 -19.07 -9.13 -8.07
CA GLU A 82 -19.21 -10.49 -7.53
C GLU A 82 -19.22 -10.40 -5.99
N GLY A 83 -20.38 -10.71 -5.40
CA GLY A 83 -20.58 -10.47 -3.96
C GLY A 83 -20.39 -8.99 -3.61
N SER A 84 -19.44 -8.69 -2.74
CA SER A 84 -19.04 -7.33 -2.36
C SER A 84 -17.76 -6.84 -3.06
N THR A 85 -17.31 -7.51 -4.11
CA THR A 85 -16.12 -7.16 -4.86
C THR A 85 -16.48 -6.57 -6.22
N LEU A 86 -16.00 -5.37 -6.49
CA LEU A 86 -16.01 -4.75 -7.80
C LEU A 86 -14.73 -5.15 -8.54
N ARG A 87 -14.85 -5.77 -9.72
CA ARG A 87 -13.74 -5.93 -10.67
C ARG A 87 -13.91 -4.89 -11.78
N TYR A 88 -12.93 -4.01 -11.94
CA TYR A 88 -12.87 -3.02 -13.01
C TYR A 88 -11.73 -3.35 -13.96
N THR A 89 -12.04 -3.46 -15.25
CA THR A 89 -11.04 -3.66 -16.32
C THR A 89 -11.02 -2.40 -17.20
N PRO A 90 -9.94 -1.60 -17.14
CA PRO A 90 -9.81 -0.41 -17.96
C PRO A 90 -9.66 -0.78 -19.43
N GLY A 91 -10.17 0.08 -20.32
CA GLY A 91 -9.84 0.03 -21.73
C GLY A 91 -8.54 0.76 -22.04
N HIS A 92 -8.35 1.09 -23.31
CA HIS A 92 -7.09 1.70 -23.81
C HIS A 92 -6.98 3.21 -23.59
N LYS A 93 -7.89 3.85 -22.84
CA LYS A 93 -7.90 5.30 -22.63
C LYS A 93 -7.64 5.63 -21.17
N ALA A 94 -6.60 6.44 -20.93
CA ALA A 94 -6.37 7.07 -19.64
C ALA A 94 -7.38 8.20 -19.41
N GLY A 95 -7.75 8.40 -18.15
CA GLY A 95 -8.69 9.43 -17.73
C GLY A 95 -9.37 9.07 -16.41
N ARG A 96 -10.36 9.88 -16.03
CA ARG A 96 -11.17 9.61 -14.83
C ARG A 96 -12.50 8.98 -15.28
N ASP A 97 -12.76 7.77 -14.85
CA ASP A 97 -14.03 7.07 -15.02
C ASP A 97 -14.90 7.26 -13.79
N SER A 98 -16.21 7.41 -13.99
CA SER A 98 -17.15 7.59 -12.90
C SER A 98 -18.46 6.91 -13.24
N PHE A 99 -18.93 6.09 -12.32
CA PHE A 99 -20.18 5.35 -12.42
C PHE A 99 -20.72 5.10 -11.01
N CYS A 100 -21.90 4.48 -10.87
CA CYS A 100 -22.56 4.35 -9.58
C CYS A 100 -22.96 2.91 -9.29
N TYR A 101 -23.08 2.61 -7.99
CA TYR A 101 -23.58 1.32 -7.50
C TYR A 101 -24.54 1.53 -6.33
N THR A 102 -25.30 0.49 -6.01
CA THR A 102 -26.21 0.44 -4.87
C THR A 102 -26.10 -0.91 -4.15
N ALA A 103 -26.70 -1.00 -2.98
CA ALA A 103 -26.92 -2.25 -2.25
C ALA A 103 -28.41 -2.47 -2.00
N VAL A 104 -28.80 -3.74 -1.86
CA VAL A 104 -30.17 -4.16 -1.55
C VAL A 104 -30.09 -5.09 -0.33
N ASP A 105 -30.99 -4.91 0.64
CA ASP A 105 -31.16 -5.77 1.81
C ASP A 105 -32.10 -6.96 1.54
N ALA A 106 -32.30 -7.80 2.56
CA ALA A 106 -33.16 -8.98 2.47
C ALA A 106 -34.64 -8.62 2.33
N GLU A 107 -35.07 -7.43 2.75
CA GLU A 107 -36.44 -6.94 2.64
C GLU A 107 -36.71 -6.25 1.31
N GLY A 108 -35.67 -6.04 0.48
CA GLY A 108 -35.76 -5.43 -0.85
C GLY A 108 -35.63 -3.92 -0.84
N ASN A 109 -35.25 -3.30 0.29
CA ASN A 109 -34.94 -1.88 0.33
C ASN A 109 -33.62 -1.63 -0.42
N THR A 110 -33.56 -0.53 -1.14
CA THR A 110 -32.42 -0.21 -1.99
C THR A 110 -31.74 1.08 -1.52
N ALA A 111 -30.42 1.03 -1.36
CA ALA A 111 -29.61 2.17 -0.99
C ALA A 111 -29.69 3.29 -2.03
N ARG A 112 -29.47 4.54 -1.60
CA ARG A 112 -29.18 5.63 -2.53
C ARG A 112 -27.84 5.33 -3.22
N PRO A 113 -27.75 5.42 -4.58
CA PRO A 113 -26.52 5.10 -5.27
C PRO A 113 -25.32 5.90 -4.79
N ALA A 114 -24.20 5.21 -4.56
CA ALA A 114 -22.91 5.85 -4.28
C ALA A 114 -22.03 5.83 -5.53
N LYS A 115 -21.11 6.81 -5.57
CA LYS A 115 -20.21 7.03 -6.69
C LYS A 115 -18.98 6.15 -6.58
N ILE A 116 -18.61 5.51 -7.68
CA ILE A 116 -17.30 4.90 -7.91
C ILE A 116 -16.51 5.83 -8.83
N THR A 117 -15.29 6.14 -8.44
CA THR A 117 -14.36 6.95 -9.24
C THR A 117 -13.08 6.19 -9.44
N ILE A 118 -12.75 5.86 -10.69
CA ILE A 118 -11.50 5.17 -11.06
C ILE A 118 -10.63 6.14 -11.87
N THR A 119 -9.43 6.41 -11.37
CA THR A 119 -8.41 7.15 -12.14
C THR A 119 -7.58 6.15 -12.93
N VAL A 120 -7.68 6.20 -14.26
CA VAL A 120 -6.92 5.34 -15.18
C VAL A 120 -5.76 6.14 -15.74
N GLU A 121 -4.54 5.77 -15.41
CA GLU A 121 -3.32 6.40 -15.90
C GLU A 121 -2.79 5.74 -17.17
N LYS A 122 -1.82 6.39 -17.83
CA LYS A 122 -1.14 5.78 -18.97
C LYS A 122 -0.12 4.75 -18.48
N ASN A 123 -0.22 3.52 -18.96
CA ASN A 123 0.88 2.56 -18.84
C ASN A 123 1.99 2.93 -19.83
N ARG A 124 3.02 3.65 -19.34
CA ARG A 124 4.08 4.20 -20.20
C ARG A 124 5.08 3.16 -20.68
N THR A 125 5.22 2.07 -19.97
CA THR A 125 6.17 0.98 -20.27
C THR A 125 5.51 -0.18 -20.98
N GLY A 126 4.17 -0.27 -20.95
CA GLY A 126 3.43 -1.44 -21.38
C GLY A 126 3.66 -2.67 -20.48
N LEU A 127 4.29 -2.47 -19.31
CA LEU A 127 4.53 -3.57 -18.37
C LEU A 127 3.22 -4.00 -17.72
N THR A 128 2.96 -5.29 -17.73
CA THR A 128 1.93 -5.96 -16.95
C THR A 128 2.52 -7.24 -16.38
N TYR A 129 2.08 -7.64 -15.20
CA TYR A 129 2.52 -8.89 -14.57
C TYR A 129 1.46 -9.95 -14.71
N ALA A 130 1.82 -11.09 -15.35
CA ALA A 130 0.88 -12.15 -15.67
C ALA A 130 0.26 -12.83 -14.43
N ASP A 131 0.97 -12.80 -13.32
CA ASP A 131 0.57 -13.38 -12.04
C ASP A 131 -0.11 -12.39 -11.08
N MET A 132 -0.47 -11.21 -11.56
CA MET A 132 -1.15 -10.17 -10.78
C MET A 132 -2.48 -9.71 -11.43
N ASP A 133 -3.07 -10.50 -12.31
CA ASP A 133 -4.36 -10.12 -12.92
C ASP A 133 -5.44 -10.04 -11.84
N GLY A 134 -6.11 -8.88 -11.75
CA GLY A 134 -7.09 -8.57 -10.72
C GLY A 134 -6.51 -8.26 -9.32
N ASP A 135 -5.21 -8.42 -9.10
CA ASP A 135 -4.58 -8.13 -7.81
C ASP A 135 -4.61 -6.62 -7.52
N PRO A 136 -5.10 -6.17 -6.35
CA PRO A 136 -5.15 -4.75 -5.99
C PRO A 136 -3.78 -4.07 -6.01
N ALA A 137 -2.70 -4.80 -5.74
CA ALA A 137 -1.34 -4.29 -5.76
C ALA A 137 -0.71 -4.21 -7.17
N HIS A 138 -1.39 -4.68 -8.23
CA HIS A 138 -0.83 -4.72 -9.58
C HIS A 138 -0.40 -3.35 -10.08
N TYR A 139 -1.24 -2.34 -9.89
CA TYR A 139 -0.91 -0.96 -10.26
C TYR A 139 0.34 -0.46 -9.51
N ALA A 140 0.41 -0.68 -8.20
CA ALA A 140 1.56 -0.31 -7.38
C ALA A 140 2.84 -1.01 -7.85
N ALA A 141 2.77 -2.31 -8.21
CA ALA A 141 3.90 -3.07 -8.71
C ALA A 141 4.43 -2.51 -10.04
N VAL A 142 3.54 -2.15 -10.97
CA VAL A 142 3.92 -1.50 -12.24
C VAL A 142 4.51 -0.12 -11.99
N TYR A 143 3.94 0.65 -11.09
CA TYR A 143 4.44 1.98 -10.72
C TYR A 143 5.86 1.91 -10.13
N LEU A 144 6.10 1.03 -9.16
CA LEU A 144 7.41 0.86 -8.54
C LEU A 144 8.46 0.29 -9.50
N ALA A 145 8.05 -0.52 -10.48
CA ALA A 145 8.94 -0.98 -11.53
C ALA A 145 9.39 0.16 -12.47
N GLN A 146 8.48 1.09 -12.78
CA GLN A 146 8.80 2.27 -13.60
C GLN A 146 9.76 3.25 -12.91
N THR A 147 9.75 3.27 -11.58
CA THR A 147 10.67 4.08 -10.76
C THR A 147 11.98 3.36 -10.43
N GLY A 148 12.09 2.07 -10.77
CA GLY A 148 13.26 1.24 -10.49
C GLY A 148 13.37 0.77 -9.03
N VAL A 149 12.32 0.96 -8.22
CA VAL A 149 12.32 0.57 -6.80
C VAL A 149 12.11 -0.93 -6.63
N MET A 150 11.15 -1.50 -7.37
CA MET A 150 10.80 -2.90 -7.24
C MET A 150 10.41 -3.47 -8.60
N THR A 151 11.17 -4.46 -9.09
CA THR A 151 10.94 -5.07 -10.40
C THR A 151 10.56 -6.54 -10.26
N GLY A 152 9.86 -7.07 -11.27
CA GLY A 152 9.64 -8.51 -11.45
C GLY A 152 10.73 -9.13 -12.32
N GLU A 153 10.51 -10.36 -12.72
CA GLU A 153 11.37 -11.08 -13.67
C GLU A 153 10.61 -11.41 -14.97
N THR A 154 11.35 -11.63 -16.05
CA THR A 154 10.77 -12.01 -17.34
C THR A 154 11.11 -13.45 -17.64
N ILE A 155 10.10 -14.28 -17.85
CA ILE A 155 10.22 -15.70 -18.19
C ILE A 155 9.41 -15.95 -19.46
N GLY A 156 10.07 -16.45 -20.53
CA GLY A 156 9.39 -16.75 -21.77
C GLY A 156 8.68 -15.56 -22.44
N GLY A 157 9.13 -14.34 -22.19
CA GLY A 157 8.53 -13.13 -22.72
C GLY A 157 7.37 -12.56 -21.88
N CYS A 158 6.96 -13.24 -20.79
CA CYS A 158 5.97 -12.75 -19.83
C CYS A 158 6.68 -12.22 -18.59
N ALA A 159 6.18 -11.11 -18.04
CA ALA A 159 6.66 -10.59 -16.77
C ALA A 159 5.87 -11.19 -15.60
N PHE A 160 6.58 -11.55 -14.54
CA PHE A 160 6.04 -12.11 -13.31
C PHE A 160 6.52 -11.29 -12.11
N PHE A 161 5.63 -11.01 -11.20
CA PHE A 161 5.95 -10.25 -9.99
C PHE A 161 6.26 -11.15 -8.79
N HIS A 162 5.67 -12.33 -8.74
CA HIS A 162 5.72 -13.28 -7.61
C HIS A 162 5.17 -12.68 -6.31
N PRO A 163 3.89 -12.24 -6.27
CA PRO A 163 3.32 -11.48 -5.14
C PRO A 163 3.42 -12.20 -3.79
N ASN A 164 3.33 -13.54 -3.78
CA ASN A 164 3.32 -14.34 -2.56
C ASN A 164 4.74 -14.78 -2.10
N ARG A 165 5.81 -14.40 -2.80
CA ARG A 165 7.19 -14.69 -2.38
C ARG A 165 7.56 -13.81 -1.19
N THR A 166 8.08 -14.39 -0.12
CA THR A 166 8.58 -13.63 1.03
C THR A 166 9.79 -12.78 0.64
N VAL A 167 9.95 -11.66 1.34
CA VAL A 167 11.03 -10.68 1.12
C VAL A 167 12.07 -10.85 2.22
N THR A 168 13.35 -10.91 1.85
CA THR A 168 14.42 -10.86 2.84
C THR A 168 14.65 -9.43 3.33
N ARG A 169 15.29 -9.29 4.49
CA ARG A 169 15.61 -7.98 5.04
C ARG A 169 16.55 -7.20 4.12
N SER A 170 17.55 -7.85 3.49
CA SER A 170 18.40 -7.23 2.47
C SER A 170 17.61 -6.71 1.27
N GLU A 171 16.66 -7.50 0.75
CA GLU A 171 15.80 -7.06 -0.36
C GLU A 171 14.97 -5.84 0.02
N PHE A 172 14.35 -5.85 1.21
CA PHE A 172 13.54 -4.72 1.66
C PHE A 172 14.36 -3.46 1.88
N ILE A 173 15.56 -3.57 2.47
CA ILE A 173 16.51 -2.47 2.63
C ILE A 173 16.90 -1.89 1.27
N ALA A 174 17.21 -2.73 0.28
CA ALA A 174 17.57 -2.26 -1.05
C ALA A 174 16.41 -1.51 -1.72
N MET A 175 15.19 -2.04 -1.65
CA MET A 175 13.99 -1.37 -2.18
C MET A 175 13.73 -0.03 -1.47
N THR A 176 13.86 0.02 -0.16
CA THR A 176 13.66 1.24 0.63
C THR A 176 14.74 2.29 0.33
N THR A 177 16.00 1.86 0.17
CA THR A 177 17.12 2.72 -0.23
C THR A 177 16.87 3.35 -1.60
N ALA A 178 16.37 2.56 -2.55
CA ALA A 178 16.01 3.05 -3.88
C ALA A 178 14.81 4.01 -3.82
N ALA A 179 13.78 3.69 -3.03
CA ALA A 179 12.61 4.55 -2.85
C ALA A 179 12.95 5.91 -2.21
N ALA A 180 13.91 5.92 -1.27
CA ALA A 180 14.43 7.13 -0.65
C ALA A 180 15.34 7.95 -1.59
N GLY A 181 15.69 7.42 -2.76
CA GLY A 181 16.58 8.08 -3.71
C GLY A 181 18.01 8.25 -3.20
N LEU A 182 18.47 7.38 -2.31
CA LEU A 182 19.80 7.46 -1.74
C LEU A 182 20.87 7.04 -2.76
N SER A 183 22.03 7.72 -2.70
CA SER A 183 23.19 7.31 -3.48
C SER A 183 23.78 6.03 -2.92
N VAL A 184 24.04 5.07 -3.81
CA VAL A 184 24.59 3.75 -3.45
C VAL A 184 25.98 3.62 -4.07
N GLU A 185 27.01 3.73 -3.21
CA GLU A 185 28.40 3.57 -3.64
C GLU A 185 28.81 2.10 -3.58
N PRO A 186 29.55 1.60 -4.57
CA PRO A 186 30.04 0.22 -4.56
C PRO A 186 30.87 -0.08 -3.32
N THR A 187 30.53 -1.14 -2.60
CA THR A 187 31.34 -1.64 -1.48
C THR A 187 31.31 -3.17 -1.45
N SER A 188 32.38 -3.78 -0.96
CA SER A 188 32.50 -5.22 -0.74
C SER A 188 32.28 -5.60 0.73
N GLU A 189 32.20 -4.62 1.64
CA GLU A 189 32.13 -4.81 3.08
C GLU A 189 31.10 -3.87 3.71
N THR A 190 30.54 -4.31 4.84
CA THR A 190 29.66 -3.51 5.69
C THR A 190 30.21 -3.49 7.11
N ASP A 191 29.74 -2.56 7.95
CA ASP A 191 30.14 -2.47 9.36
C ASP A 191 29.42 -3.47 10.28
N PHE A 192 28.64 -4.39 9.72
CA PHE A 192 27.89 -5.39 10.49
C PHE A 192 28.67 -6.68 10.70
N ALA A 193 28.57 -7.25 11.91
CA ALA A 193 29.34 -8.43 12.31
C ALA A 193 29.01 -9.69 11.46
N ASP A 194 27.83 -9.73 10.87
CA ASP A 194 27.37 -10.81 9.99
C ASP A 194 27.65 -10.55 8.50
N ASP A 195 28.56 -9.61 8.18
CA ASP A 195 28.93 -9.23 6.81
C ASP A 195 29.29 -10.41 5.91
N GLY A 196 30.06 -11.37 6.44
CA GLY A 196 30.46 -12.55 5.67
C GLY A 196 29.32 -13.45 5.21
N GLY A 197 28.11 -13.32 5.80
CA GLY A 197 26.89 -14.03 5.42
C GLY A 197 26.01 -13.27 4.45
N LEU A 198 26.34 -12.03 4.12
CA LEU A 198 25.53 -11.17 3.24
C LEU A 198 25.88 -11.40 1.76
N SER A 199 24.86 -11.40 0.94
CA SER A 199 25.01 -11.43 -0.53
C SER A 199 25.75 -10.17 -1.00
N ALA A 200 26.72 -10.35 -1.92
CA ALA A 200 27.57 -9.24 -2.41
C ALA A 200 26.77 -8.08 -3.00
N TRP A 201 25.65 -8.35 -3.68
CA TRP A 201 24.79 -7.32 -4.26
C TRP A 201 24.11 -6.44 -3.20
N ALA A 202 23.86 -6.99 -1.98
CA ALA A 202 23.13 -6.30 -0.93
C ALA A 202 24.00 -5.32 -0.14
N LYS A 203 25.30 -5.58 -0.05
CA LYS A 203 26.23 -4.80 0.78
C LYS A 203 26.24 -3.30 0.48
N PRO A 204 26.28 -2.84 -0.77
CA PRO A 204 26.20 -1.43 -1.10
C PRO A 204 24.92 -0.75 -0.59
N PHE A 205 23.77 -1.41 -0.72
CA PHE A 205 22.48 -0.90 -0.26
C PHE A 205 22.40 -0.85 1.26
N ILE A 206 22.87 -1.89 1.94
CA ILE A 206 22.91 -1.97 3.40
C ILE A 206 23.83 -0.85 3.96
N SER A 207 25.01 -0.64 3.37
CA SER A 207 25.94 0.42 3.77
C SER A 207 25.32 1.81 3.58
N ALA A 208 24.66 2.05 2.43
CA ALA A 208 23.98 3.31 2.15
C ALA A 208 22.81 3.54 3.14
N ALA A 209 22.01 2.52 3.42
CA ALA A 209 20.91 2.59 4.38
C ALA A 209 21.41 2.90 5.80
N ALA A 210 22.47 2.25 6.25
CA ALA A 210 23.06 2.48 7.57
C ALA A 210 23.64 3.90 7.67
N ALA A 211 24.41 4.35 6.68
CA ALA A 211 24.99 5.70 6.65
C ALA A 211 23.93 6.81 6.69
N ASN A 212 22.72 6.55 6.19
CA ASN A 212 21.60 7.50 6.19
C ASN A 212 20.58 7.24 7.32
N GLY A 213 20.88 6.34 8.26
CA GLY A 213 20.05 6.09 9.42
C GLY A 213 18.77 5.31 9.18
N LEU A 214 18.59 4.69 7.98
CA LEU A 214 17.43 3.86 7.70
C LEU A 214 17.44 2.58 8.54
N VAL A 215 18.64 2.04 8.80
CA VAL A 215 18.83 0.82 9.60
C VAL A 215 20.03 0.98 10.55
N SER A 216 19.92 0.37 11.73
CA SER A 216 21.01 0.33 12.74
C SER A 216 21.46 -1.10 13.07
N GLY A 217 20.74 -2.11 12.56
CA GLY A 217 20.96 -3.51 12.91
C GLY A 217 20.46 -3.88 14.31
N TYR A 218 20.82 -5.08 14.73
CA TYR A 218 20.48 -5.65 16.02
C TYR A 218 21.74 -5.74 16.88
N THR A 219 21.72 -5.12 18.04
CA THR A 219 22.80 -5.28 19.01
C THR A 219 22.71 -6.63 19.70
N THR A 220 23.73 -7.45 19.54
CA THR A 220 23.84 -8.76 20.21
C THR A 220 24.23 -8.62 21.67
N ALA A 221 24.13 -9.72 22.43
CA ALA A 221 24.58 -9.75 23.82
C ALA A 221 26.10 -9.43 23.98
N SER A 222 26.88 -9.63 22.91
CA SER A 222 28.31 -9.27 22.87
C SER A 222 28.57 -7.81 22.51
N GLY A 223 27.53 -7.01 22.26
CA GLY A 223 27.63 -5.58 21.93
C GLY A 223 27.96 -5.28 20.47
N VAL A 224 27.96 -6.30 19.58
CA VAL A 224 28.15 -6.11 18.13
C VAL A 224 26.83 -6.00 17.41
N SER A 225 26.80 -5.26 16.31
CA SER A 225 25.59 -5.09 15.47
C SER A 225 25.57 -6.10 14.32
N GLU A 226 24.44 -6.76 14.13
CA GLU A 226 24.13 -7.66 13.01
C GLU A 226 22.98 -7.08 12.20
N ILE A 227 23.02 -7.18 10.87
CA ILE A 227 21.91 -6.74 10.00
C ILE A 227 20.88 -7.84 9.76
N ARG A 228 21.30 -9.11 9.80
CA ARG A 228 20.47 -10.30 9.54
C ARG A 228 19.80 -10.29 8.18
N GLY A 229 20.55 -9.88 7.17
CA GLY A 229 20.06 -9.55 5.84
C GLY A 229 19.33 -10.67 5.11
N GLU A 230 19.77 -11.92 5.29
CA GLU A 230 19.19 -13.10 4.60
C GLU A 230 17.92 -13.65 5.29
N LYS A 231 17.54 -13.11 6.45
CA LYS A 231 16.28 -13.49 7.10
C LYS A 231 15.09 -12.80 6.44
N THR A 232 13.96 -13.49 6.40
CA THR A 232 12.69 -12.88 6.02
C THR A 232 12.38 -11.71 6.96
N ILE A 233 12.04 -10.55 6.41
CA ILE A 233 11.67 -9.38 7.18
C ILE A 233 10.26 -9.53 7.75
N THR A 234 10.06 -9.09 8.99
CA THR A 234 8.73 -9.02 9.62
C THR A 234 8.06 -7.68 9.35
N MET A 235 6.76 -7.61 9.61
CA MET A 235 5.97 -6.38 9.46
C MET A 235 6.51 -5.25 10.37
N ALA A 236 6.84 -5.56 11.62
CA ALA A 236 7.42 -4.60 12.56
C ALA A 236 8.76 -4.06 12.06
N GLU A 237 9.64 -4.94 11.58
CA GLU A 237 10.93 -4.56 11.02
C GLU A 237 10.79 -3.67 9.77
N ALA A 238 9.90 -4.05 8.85
CA ALA A 238 9.60 -3.27 7.66
C ALA A 238 9.02 -1.89 8.04
N GLY A 239 8.12 -1.86 9.03
CA GLY A 239 7.54 -0.63 9.54
C GLY A 239 8.60 0.34 10.06
N VAL A 240 9.54 -0.12 10.87
CA VAL A 240 10.62 0.76 11.39
C VAL A 240 11.51 1.29 10.27
N VAL A 241 11.86 0.48 9.29
CA VAL A 241 12.66 0.94 8.14
C VAL A 241 11.91 2.00 7.33
N LEU A 242 10.60 1.83 7.12
CA LEU A 242 9.76 2.82 6.42
C LEU A 242 9.57 4.11 7.24
N ASP A 243 9.42 4.00 8.56
CA ASP A 243 9.33 5.16 9.45
C ASP A 243 10.60 6.01 9.40
N HIS A 244 11.77 5.37 9.42
CA HIS A 244 13.05 6.06 9.26
C HIS A 244 13.18 6.67 7.84
N MET A 245 12.73 5.98 6.80
CA MET A 245 12.74 6.52 5.43
C MET A 245 11.88 7.77 5.30
N LEU A 246 10.70 7.78 5.92
CA LEU A 246 9.78 8.91 5.86
C LEU A 246 10.19 10.06 6.79
N GLY A 247 10.91 9.79 7.88
CA GLY A 247 11.54 10.76 8.77
C GLY A 247 10.73 12.04 8.97
N GLY A 248 11.30 13.16 8.52
CA GLY A 248 10.66 14.48 8.63
C GLY A 248 9.33 14.64 7.90
N THR A 249 8.98 13.76 6.93
CA THR A 249 7.65 13.76 6.29
C THR A 249 6.55 13.42 7.29
N LEU A 250 6.89 12.66 8.32
CA LEU A 250 5.98 12.30 9.40
C LEU A 250 6.02 13.26 10.60
N ASP A 251 6.80 14.33 10.53
CA ASP A 251 6.86 15.36 11.57
C ASP A 251 5.48 16.02 11.72
N GLY A 252 4.95 16.01 12.93
CA GLY A 252 3.62 16.52 13.24
C GLY A 252 2.50 15.47 13.22
N VAL A 253 2.77 14.24 12.81
CA VAL A 253 1.85 13.12 13.01
C VAL A 253 1.82 12.78 14.50
N GLN A 254 0.79 13.28 15.21
CA GLN A 254 0.59 12.99 16.63
C GLN A 254 -0.15 11.68 16.79
N TYR A 255 0.44 10.72 17.48
CA TYR A 255 -0.23 9.49 17.85
C TYR A 255 -0.51 9.45 19.35
N VAL A 256 -1.67 8.93 19.73
CA VAL A 256 -2.00 8.64 21.12
C VAL A 256 -1.63 7.18 21.40
N TRP A 257 -0.57 7.00 22.16
CA TRP A 257 -0.15 5.68 22.56
C TRP A 257 -1.05 5.13 23.68
N SER A 258 -1.68 3.98 23.45
CA SER A 258 -2.49 3.30 24.47
C SER A 258 -1.73 2.08 24.98
N MET A 259 -1.40 2.07 26.25
CA MET A 259 -0.63 1.02 26.94
C MET A 259 -1.36 -0.30 27.14
N SER A 260 -2.55 -0.50 26.60
CA SER A 260 -3.37 -1.67 26.88
C SER A 260 -3.18 -2.80 25.84
N GLY A 261 -2.45 -3.84 26.23
CA GLY A 261 -2.57 -5.18 25.61
C GLY A 261 -1.65 -5.50 24.45
N HIS A 262 -0.46 -4.92 24.35
CA HIS A 262 0.45 -5.15 23.22
C HIS A 262 1.54 -6.20 23.56
N SER A 263 1.94 -6.92 22.52
CA SER A 263 2.95 -7.97 22.54
C SER A 263 4.38 -7.44 22.75
N ALA A 264 5.34 -8.33 22.79
CA ALA A 264 6.73 -8.12 23.20
C ALA A 264 7.58 -7.19 22.31
N GLN A 265 7.00 -6.45 21.36
CA GLN A 265 7.76 -5.60 20.41
C GLN A 265 7.55 -4.10 20.64
N ASP A 266 7.73 -3.64 21.88
CA ASP A 266 7.59 -2.22 22.25
C ASP A 266 8.46 -1.26 21.40
N TRP A 267 9.55 -1.75 20.81
CA TRP A 267 10.47 -0.97 20.00
C TRP A 267 9.89 -0.51 18.66
N ALA A 268 8.96 -1.27 18.07
CA ALA A 268 8.35 -0.95 16.77
C ALA A 268 7.04 -0.14 16.90
N GLN A 269 6.40 -0.15 18.07
CA GLN A 269 5.08 0.47 18.29
C GLN A 269 4.99 1.94 17.86
N PRO A 270 5.98 2.81 18.16
CA PRO A 270 5.93 4.20 17.71
C PRO A 270 5.90 4.34 16.19
N ALA A 271 6.71 3.54 15.48
CA ALA A 271 6.77 3.52 14.02
C ALA A 271 5.44 3.00 13.42
N MET A 272 4.94 1.88 13.93
CA MET A 272 3.68 1.27 13.48
C MET A 272 2.50 2.23 13.65
N ALA A 273 2.42 2.93 14.78
CA ALA A 273 1.37 3.92 15.05
C ALA A 273 1.45 5.11 14.08
N ARG A 274 2.63 5.70 13.86
CA ARG A 274 2.82 6.82 12.92
C ARG A 274 2.45 6.42 11.50
N LEU A 275 2.92 5.26 11.03
CA LEU A 275 2.64 4.76 9.69
C LEU A 275 1.17 4.43 9.48
N THR A 276 0.48 3.93 10.52
CA THR A 276 -0.96 3.67 10.47
C THR A 276 -1.73 4.99 10.35
N GLN A 277 -1.36 5.99 11.12
CA GLN A 277 -1.99 7.32 11.05
C GLN A 277 -1.71 8.03 9.73
N ALA A 278 -0.53 7.81 9.15
CA ALA A 278 -0.16 8.33 7.83
C ALA A 278 -0.79 7.53 6.67
N GLY A 279 -1.50 6.44 6.94
CA GLY A 279 -2.14 5.60 5.92
C GLY A 279 -1.18 4.69 5.15
N VAL A 280 0.07 4.55 5.59
CA VAL A 280 1.02 3.60 5.01
C VAL A 280 0.68 2.17 5.43
N LEU A 281 0.33 1.97 6.70
CA LEU A 281 -0.15 0.70 7.24
C LEU A 281 -1.66 0.70 7.40
N THR A 282 -2.29 -0.43 7.14
CA THR A 282 -3.66 -0.69 7.58
C THR A 282 -3.68 -1.11 9.06
N ALA A 283 -4.82 -0.97 9.73
CA ALA A 283 -4.97 -1.42 11.11
C ALA A 283 -4.67 -2.93 11.29
N VAL A 284 -5.01 -3.76 10.31
CA VAL A 284 -4.72 -5.21 10.31
C VAL A 284 -3.22 -5.46 10.18
N GLN A 285 -2.54 -4.77 9.29
CA GLN A 285 -1.08 -4.86 9.13
C GLN A 285 -0.36 -4.41 10.41
N ALA A 286 -0.83 -3.36 11.05
CA ALA A 286 -0.26 -2.86 12.30
C ALA A 286 -0.41 -3.83 13.48
N GLN A 287 -1.40 -4.72 13.46
CA GLN A 287 -1.62 -5.76 14.47
C GLN A 287 -0.85 -7.07 14.19
N SER A 288 -0.24 -7.18 13.00
CA SER A 288 0.44 -8.41 12.54
C SER A 288 1.97 -8.26 12.57
N GLU A 289 2.52 -7.78 13.67
CA GLU A 289 3.93 -7.35 13.83
C GLU A 289 4.96 -8.42 13.43
N ASP A 290 4.72 -9.67 13.82
CA ASP A 290 5.61 -10.80 13.54
C ASP A 290 5.36 -11.47 12.19
N ALA A 291 4.34 -11.02 11.44
CA ALA A 291 4.03 -11.62 10.16
C ALA A 291 5.18 -11.40 9.16
N PRO A 292 5.57 -12.44 8.40
CA PRO A 292 6.53 -12.28 7.31
C PRO A 292 5.93 -11.40 6.23
N VAL A 293 6.74 -10.49 5.70
CA VAL A 293 6.35 -9.63 4.59
C VAL A 293 6.58 -10.38 3.28
N ASP A 294 5.55 -10.49 2.46
CA ASP A 294 5.64 -10.95 1.09
C ASP A 294 5.82 -9.78 0.10
N ARG A 295 6.08 -10.08 -1.17
CA ARG A 295 6.32 -9.06 -2.19
C ARG A 295 5.11 -8.17 -2.47
N ARG A 296 3.88 -8.72 -2.38
CA ARG A 296 2.65 -7.93 -2.48
C ARG A 296 2.59 -6.88 -1.39
N THR A 297 2.74 -7.33 -0.14
CA THR A 297 2.73 -6.44 1.03
C THR A 297 3.84 -5.41 0.97
N ALA A 298 5.08 -5.83 0.65
CA ALA A 298 6.20 -4.90 0.47
C ALA A 298 5.90 -3.85 -0.60
N CYS A 299 5.32 -4.26 -1.72
CA CYS A 299 4.92 -3.37 -2.82
C CYS A 299 3.90 -2.32 -2.36
N GLU A 300 2.84 -2.74 -1.68
CA GLU A 300 1.81 -1.83 -1.17
C GLU A 300 2.39 -0.81 -0.18
N LEU A 301 3.21 -1.27 0.77
CA LEU A 301 3.84 -0.42 1.77
C LEU A 301 4.77 0.61 1.11
N LEU A 302 5.65 0.15 0.24
CA LEU A 302 6.59 1.00 -0.49
C LEU A 302 5.88 2.01 -1.40
N TYR A 303 4.82 1.59 -2.09
CA TYR A 303 4.04 2.50 -2.94
C TYR A 303 3.38 3.61 -2.12
N ARG A 304 2.71 3.26 -1.00
CA ARG A 304 2.08 4.25 -0.12
C ARG A 304 3.11 5.20 0.49
N ALA A 305 4.24 4.67 0.96
CA ALA A 305 5.33 5.48 1.50
C ALA A 305 5.97 6.39 0.43
N PHE A 306 6.18 5.87 -0.79
CA PHE A 306 6.71 6.63 -1.91
C PHE A 306 5.80 7.81 -2.28
N CYS A 307 4.48 7.59 -2.29
CA CYS A 307 3.51 8.67 -2.55
C CYS A 307 3.58 9.80 -1.51
N LEU A 308 3.93 9.50 -0.25
CA LEU A 308 4.12 10.51 0.80
C LEU A 308 5.43 11.30 0.61
N LEU A 309 6.50 10.67 0.11
CA LEU A 309 7.76 11.37 -0.18
C LEU A 309 7.63 12.32 -1.39
N ASP A 310 6.71 12.04 -2.31
CA ASP A 310 6.51 12.80 -3.54
C ASP A 310 5.45 13.92 -3.38
N SER A 311 4.75 13.97 -2.22
CA SER A 311 3.73 14.97 -1.88
C SER A 311 4.35 16.22 -1.25
#